data_e806b0d22df48aa113e829cd2a408567
#
_entry.id   e806b0d22df48aa113e829cd2a408567
#
_cell.length_a   1.000
_cell.length_b   1.000
_cell.length_c   1.000
_cell.angle_alpha   90.00
_cell.angle_beta   90.00
_cell.angle_gamma   90.00
#
_symmetry.space_group_name_H-M   'P 1'
#
loop_
_entity.id
_entity.type
_entity.pdbx_description
1 polymer ?
#
loop_
_entity_poly.entity_id
_entity_poly.type
_entity_poly.pdbx_seq_one_letter_code
_entity_poly.pdbx_strand_id
1 'polypeptide(L)'
;MKVAKIPASKKKRVIRLMGRDRVMTPGDDSFQNHMIKAAGGIPPELGKDGNVVVITKEEWMKFNPQVIYGCGGDRETAKRFFSRPGWKDVEAVREGRIFYFPCDLTCRASTRTGDFVSALASALYQDEFVLKENQVHEEKVFRSRGIKLDLDYVKEGCIACSMIHDFENKTLIIDFKEPMAVISTLEGFREGIETVGNHYSPPPCWGITHRLGLGAERRRIYGVLGKSEKSASLLFTGADMDNLSVQKARFRDMEVYALVTAGVRSNAMRASGDEGKFYEPGTINIIILPNMKLTRRAMTRALITATEAKTAALQDLDVRSSYTPLLNQATGTGTDNVIVARGTGTRIQYTGGHTKMGELIARAVYAGVMEAVFRQNGLIRSRNIFQRLKERGITVAGLVSVDQCECSVESEDLTGGLEEILLQPEYASFVASSMSMSDDHERGLVTDLGAHEHLCQMVAEKIAGKDIDRMIDLVEPDDIPPVMEMTLNALLNGIYRVSDKNFGKARGRNRSKSYP
;
A
#
# COMPACT_ATOMS: atom_id res chain seq x y z
N MET A 1 3.93 -20.72 -19.41
CA MET A 1 3.92 -20.82 -20.90
C MET A 1 4.77 -19.74 -21.55
N LYS A 2 4.56 -18.44 -21.30
CA LYS A 2 5.31 -17.34 -21.93
C LYS A 2 6.82 -17.44 -21.67
N VAL A 3 7.22 -17.70 -20.42
CA VAL A 3 8.62 -17.89 -20.01
C VAL A 3 9.32 -19.07 -20.71
N ALA A 4 8.56 -20.11 -21.11
CA ALA A 4 9.12 -21.24 -21.86
C ALA A 4 9.58 -20.89 -23.28
N LYS A 5 9.09 -19.77 -23.82
CA LYS A 5 9.54 -19.25 -25.14
C LYS A 5 10.85 -18.47 -25.06
N ILE A 6 11.32 -18.13 -23.85
CA ILE A 6 12.56 -17.37 -23.67
C ILE A 6 13.76 -18.30 -23.82
N PRO A 7 14.67 -18.02 -24.76
CA PRO A 7 15.86 -18.83 -24.95
C PRO A 7 16.71 -18.95 -23.68
N ALA A 8 17.36 -20.10 -23.49
CA ALA A 8 18.20 -20.34 -22.31
C ALA A 8 19.31 -19.28 -22.15
N SER A 9 19.86 -18.79 -23.26
CA SER A 9 20.88 -17.73 -23.29
C SER A 9 20.41 -16.37 -22.78
N LYS A 10 19.09 -16.13 -22.76
CA LYS A 10 18.47 -14.90 -22.23
C LYS A 10 17.98 -15.02 -20.78
N LYS A 11 18.04 -16.22 -20.19
CA LYS A 11 17.66 -16.41 -18.79
C LYS A 11 18.59 -15.64 -17.87
N LYS A 12 17.99 -14.93 -16.88
CA LYS A 12 18.71 -14.02 -15.98
C LYS A 12 19.01 -14.69 -14.65
N ARG A 13 20.18 -14.41 -14.09
CA ARG A 13 20.54 -14.75 -12.72
C ARG A 13 19.80 -13.84 -11.77
N VAL A 14 19.01 -14.42 -10.90
CA VAL A 14 18.09 -13.72 -10.01
C VAL A 14 18.36 -14.11 -8.57
N ILE A 15 18.44 -13.14 -7.68
CA ILE A 15 18.58 -13.39 -6.24
C ILE A 15 17.54 -12.60 -5.44
N ARG A 16 17.03 -13.19 -4.37
CA ARG A 16 16.26 -12.50 -3.37
C ARG A 16 17.19 -11.91 -2.32
N LEU A 17 17.04 -10.62 -2.06
CA LEU A 17 17.67 -9.95 -0.93
C LEU A 17 16.81 -10.10 0.33
N MET A 18 17.44 -10.48 1.43
CA MET A 18 16.87 -10.54 2.78
C MET A 18 17.92 -10.04 3.78
N GLY A 19 17.48 -9.86 5.03
CA GLY A 19 18.36 -9.48 6.12
C GLY A 19 18.41 -7.97 6.38
N ARG A 20 18.82 -7.62 7.61
CA ARG A 20 18.91 -6.23 8.08
C ARG A 20 20.36 -5.82 8.33
N ASP A 21 21.12 -6.63 9.06
CA ASP A 21 22.50 -6.35 9.45
C ASP A 21 23.52 -7.06 8.55
N ARG A 22 23.10 -8.17 7.94
CA ARG A 22 23.89 -8.97 6.99
C ARG A 22 23.09 -9.19 5.72
N VAL A 23 23.81 -9.37 4.60
CA VAL A 23 23.16 -9.77 3.36
C VAL A 23 22.79 -11.24 3.46
N MET A 24 21.51 -11.52 3.35
CA MET A 24 20.93 -12.84 3.45
C MET A 24 20.09 -13.13 2.21
N THR A 25 19.93 -14.41 1.90
CA THR A 25 19.15 -14.91 0.78
C THR A 25 18.50 -16.25 1.17
N PRO A 26 17.47 -16.72 0.46
CA PRO A 26 16.95 -18.06 0.64
C PRO A 26 18.01 -19.13 0.29
N GLY A 27 18.02 -20.25 1.03
CA GLY A 27 18.84 -21.42 0.70
C GLY A 27 18.37 -22.15 -0.55
N ASP A 28 19.18 -23.11 -1.00
CA ASP A 28 19.01 -23.79 -2.30
C ASP A 28 17.71 -24.60 -2.39
N ASP A 29 17.22 -25.14 -1.27
CA ASP A 29 15.98 -25.90 -1.12
C ASP A 29 14.72 -25.07 -0.92
N SER A 30 14.84 -23.74 -0.84
CA SER A 30 13.73 -22.85 -0.47
C SER A 30 12.64 -22.77 -1.54
N PHE A 31 11.38 -22.60 -1.11
CA PHE A 31 10.26 -22.34 -2.02
C PHE A 31 10.45 -21.06 -2.85
N GLN A 32 11.23 -20.13 -2.34
CA GLN A 32 11.50 -18.86 -3.02
C GLN A 32 12.42 -19.03 -4.23
N ASN A 33 13.40 -19.91 -4.15
CA ASN A 33 14.20 -20.30 -5.30
C ASN A 33 13.37 -21.06 -6.35
N HIS A 34 12.38 -21.85 -5.92
CA HIS A 34 11.39 -22.44 -6.84
C HIS A 34 10.54 -21.37 -7.56
N MET A 35 10.15 -20.29 -6.88
CA MET A 35 9.45 -19.18 -7.54
C MET A 35 10.32 -18.47 -8.57
N ILE A 36 11.62 -18.27 -8.28
CA ILE A 36 12.59 -17.74 -9.26
C ILE A 36 12.65 -18.63 -10.50
N LYS A 37 12.79 -19.95 -10.32
CA LYS A 37 12.81 -20.91 -11.44
C LYS A 37 11.50 -20.89 -12.22
N ALA A 38 10.35 -20.85 -11.53
CA ALA A 38 9.03 -20.75 -12.17
C ALA A 38 8.85 -19.45 -12.97
N ALA A 39 9.43 -18.34 -12.51
CA ALA A 39 9.48 -17.07 -13.24
C ALA A 39 10.52 -17.07 -14.40
N GLY A 40 11.25 -18.17 -14.60
CA GLY A 40 12.26 -18.34 -15.64
C GLY A 40 13.65 -17.81 -15.28
N GLY A 41 13.86 -17.37 -14.04
CA GLY A 41 15.15 -16.95 -13.53
C GLY A 41 16.04 -18.13 -13.13
N ILE A 42 17.32 -17.86 -12.95
CA ILE A 42 18.34 -18.79 -12.46
C ILE A 42 18.68 -18.33 -11.03
N PRO A 43 18.25 -19.05 -9.98
CA PRO A 43 18.64 -18.73 -8.60
C PRO A 43 20.09 -19.11 -8.33
N PRO A 44 20.72 -18.60 -7.23
CA PRO A 44 22.04 -19.04 -6.81
C PRO A 44 22.01 -20.50 -6.34
N GLU A 45 23.15 -21.19 -6.49
CA GLU A 45 23.46 -22.49 -5.91
C GLU A 45 24.63 -22.29 -4.95
N LEU A 46 24.30 -22.19 -3.65
CA LEU A 46 25.25 -21.82 -2.60
C LEU A 46 25.79 -23.03 -1.81
N GLY A 47 25.19 -24.21 -2.02
CA GLY A 47 25.46 -25.39 -1.21
C GLY A 47 24.95 -25.24 0.24
N LYS A 48 23.94 -24.40 0.46
CA LYS A 48 23.34 -24.07 1.76
C LYS A 48 21.84 -24.22 1.69
N ASP A 49 21.30 -25.08 2.55
CA ASP A 49 19.87 -25.29 2.69
C ASP A 49 19.29 -24.41 3.81
N GLY A 50 18.00 -24.10 3.73
CA GLY A 50 17.25 -23.36 4.74
C GLY A 50 16.45 -22.19 4.19
N ASN A 51 15.54 -21.68 5.03
CA ASN A 51 14.67 -20.58 4.63
C ASN A 51 15.43 -19.27 4.39
N VAL A 52 16.50 -19.05 5.17
CA VAL A 52 17.33 -17.85 5.14
C VAL A 52 18.77 -18.24 5.45
N VAL A 53 19.70 -17.94 4.57
CA VAL A 53 21.13 -18.20 4.71
C VAL A 53 21.94 -16.93 4.49
N VAL A 54 23.07 -16.81 5.19
CA VAL A 54 24.01 -15.71 4.97
C VAL A 54 24.79 -15.97 3.68
N ILE A 55 24.85 -14.97 2.81
CA ILE A 55 25.69 -14.98 1.61
C ILE A 55 26.94 -14.15 1.86
N THR A 56 28.10 -14.71 1.53
CA THR A 56 29.37 -13.98 1.61
C THR A 56 29.53 -13.06 0.41
N LYS A 57 30.43 -12.09 0.52
CA LYS A 57 30.75 -11.15 -0.57
C LYS A 57 31.33 -11.88 -1.78
N GLU A 58 32.13 -12.91 -1.54
CA GLU A 58 32.73 -13.76 -2.58
C GLU A 58 31.66 -14.54 -3.36
N GLU A 59 30.70 -15.17 -2.64
CA GLU A 59 29.56 -15.87 -3.23
C GLU A 59 28.69 -14.91 -4.04
N TRP A 60 28.43 -13.70 -3.51
CA TRP A 60 27.68 -12.65 -4.16
C TRP A 60 28.32 -12.21 -5.49
N MET A 61 29.61 -11.90 -5.45
CA MET A 61 30.38 -11.51 -6.64
C MET A 61 30.50 -12.63 -7.66
N LYS A 62 30.70 -13.89 -7.20
CA LYS A 62 30.78 -15.06 -8.07
C LYS A 62 29.44 -15.31 -8.78
N PHE A 63 28.33 -15.22 -8.07
CA PHE A 63 27.00 -15.38 -8.66
C PHE A 63 26.67 -14.22 -9.61
N ASN A 64 27.12 -13.02 -9.30
CA ASN A 64 26.92 -11.80 -10.08
C ASN A 64 25.47 -11.65 -10.57
N PRO A 65 24.49 -11.41 -9.68
CA PRO A 65 23.09 -11.35 -10.05
C PRO A 65 22.85 -10.28 -11.11
N GLN A 66 21.97 -10.59 -12.06
CA GLN A 66 21.49 -9.68 -13.09
C GLN A 66 20.19 -8.99 -12.67
N VAL A 67 19.48 -9.57 -11.74
CA VAL A 67 18.29 -8.99 -11.11
C VAL A 67 18.29 -9.34 -9.62
N ILE A 68 17.97 -8.36 -8.82
CA ILE A 68 17.76 -8.49 -7.38
C ILE A 68 16.29 -8.16 -7.09
N TYR A 69 15.66 -8.94 -6.21
CA TYR A 69 14.38 -8.52 -5.65
C TYR A 69 14.35 -8.65 -4.13
N GLY A 70 13.53 -7.80 -3.50
CA GLY A 70 13.27 -7.80 -2.07
C GLY A 70 11.80 -7.50 -1.78
N CYS A 71 11.42 -7.47 -0.51
CA CYS A 71 10.15 -6.89 -0.12
C CYS A 71 10.28 -5.37 0.11
N GLY A 72 9.15 -4.67 0.18
CA GLY A 72 9.15 -3.21 0.33
C GLY A 72 9.94 -2.72 1.55
N GLY A 73 9.94 -3.50 2.66
CA GLY A 73 10.71 -3.20 3.87
C GLY A 73 12.22 -3.34 3.73
N ASP A 74 12.71 -3.99 2.68
CA ASP A 74 14.16 -4.20 2.49
C ASP A 74 14.83 -3.01 1.75
N ARG A 75 14.07 -2.03 1.30
CA ARG A 75 14.56 -0.95 0.40
C ARG A 75 15.69 -0.12 1.02
N GLU A 76 15.53 0.34 2.24
CA GLU A 76 16.53 1.18 2.92
C GLU A 76 17.78 0.35 3.30
N THR A 77 17.58 -0.85 3.77
CA THR A 77 18.67 -1.79 4.05
C THR A 77 19.47 -2.11 2.77
N ALA A 78 18.78 -2.34 1.67
CA ALA A 78 19.42 -2.58 0.37
C ALA A 78 20.27 -1.40 -0.08
N LYS A 79 19.82 -0.17 0.09
CA LYS A 79 20.62 1.04 -0.23
C LYS A 79 21.93 1.05 0.55
N ARG A 80 21.89 0.72 1.85
CA ARG A 80 23.09 0.66 2.69
C ARG A 80 24.07 -0.43 2.22
N PHE A 81 23.59 -1.61 1.87
CA PHE A 81 24.45 -2.69 1.33
C PHE A 81 25.05 -2.32 -0.03
N PHE A 82 24.24 -1.80 -0.93
CA PHE A 82 24.67 -1.49 -2.30
C PHE A 82 25.49 -0.21 -2.43
N SER A 83 25.75 0.51 -1.34
CA SER A 83 26.77 1.58 -1.29
C SER A 83 28.18 1.04 -1.00
N ARG A 84 28.33 -0.21 -0.56
CA ARG A 84 29.61 -0.78 -0.09
C ARG A 84 30.37 -1.48 -1.23
N PRO A 85 31.72 -1.40 -1.25
CA PRO A 85 32.55 -2.09 -2.23
C PRO A 85 32.31 -3.62 -2.22
N GLY A 86 32.24 -4.21 -3.41
CA GLY A 86 31.95 -5.63 -3.63
C GLY A 86 30.43 -5.89 -3.72
N TRP A 87 29.62 -5.32 -2.86
CA TRP A 87 28.17 -5.47 -2.94
C TRP A 87 27.55 -4.65 -4.08
N LYS A 88 28.10 -3.46 -4.37
CA LYS A 88 27.66 -2.60 -5.48
C LYS A 88 28.16 -3.05 -6.86
N ASP A 89 29.15 -3.96 -6.91
CA ASP A 89 29.91 -4.24 -8.12
C ASP A 89 29.28 -5.31 -9.02
N VAL A 90 28.09 -5.84 -8.65
CA VAL A 90 27.33 -6.80 -9.45
C VAL A 90 26.49 -6.11 -10.52
N GLU A 91 26.18 -6.83 -11.59
CA GLU A 91 25.45 -6.31 -12.76
C GLU A 91 24.10 -5.68 -12.38
N ALA A 92 23.30 -6.33 -11.51
CA ALA A 92 22.00 -5.83 -11.09
C ALA A 92 22.05 -4.44 -10.43
N VAL A 93 23.07 -4.19 -9.61
CA VAL A 93 23.22 -2.90 -8.91
C VAL A 93 23.69 -1.82 -9.86
N ARG A 94 24.68 -2.14 -10.72
CA ARG A 94 25.20 -1.19 -11.71
C ARG A 94 24.14 -0.74 -12.71
N GLU A 95 23.23 -1.64 -13.08
CA GLU A 95 22.18 -1.36 -14.05
C GLU A 95 20.83 -0.97 -13.41
N GLY A 96 20.78 -0.86 -12.08
CA GLY A 96 19.57 -0.46 -11.36
C GLY A 96 18.42 -1.47 -11.45
N ARG A 97 18.72 -2.76 -11.74
CA ARG A 97 17.71 -3.82 -11.86
C ARG A 97 17.39 -4.43 -10.48
N ILE A 98 16.82 -3.60 -9.62
CA ILE A 98 16.42 -3.97 -8.25
C ILE A 98 14.94 -3.71 -8.11
N PHE A 99 14.17 -4.75 -7.80
CA PHE A 99 12.71 -4.69 -7.69
C PHE A 99 12.25 -4.95 -6.26
N TYR A 100 11.25 -4.21 -5.80
CA TYR A 100 10.63 -4.42 -4.51
C TYR A 100 9.16 -4.75 -4.70
N PHE A 101 8.74 -5.87 -4.11
CA PHE A 101 7.37 -6.34 -4.15
C PHE A 101 6.73 -6.26 -2.76
N PRO A 102 5.39 -6.21 -2.64
CA PRO A 102 4.72 -6.29 -1.36
C PRO A 102 5.11 -7.54 -0.57
N CYS A 103 5.34 -7.40 0.74
CA CYS A 103 5.78 -8.51 1.60
C CYS A 103 4.79 -9.67 1.64
N ASP A 104 3.49 -9.39 1.54
CA ASP A 104 2.43 -10.39 1.48
C ASP A 104 2.48 -11.29 0.24
N LEU A 105 3.16 -10.85 -0.82
CA LEU A 105 3.42 -11.64 -2.02
C LEU A 105 4.74 -12.42 -1.97
N THR A 106 5.77 -11.87 -1.30
CA THR A 106 7.14 -12.39 -1.40
C THR A 106 7.57 -13.24 -0.21
N CYS A 107 7.04 -12.98 1.00
CA CYS A 107 7.61 -13.53 2.23
C CYS A 107 7.03 -14.89 2.63
N ARG A 108 5.88 -15.29 2.08
CA ARG A 108 5.19 -16.52 2.44
C ARG A 108 4.64 -17.23 1.21
N ALA A 109 4.70 -18.55 1.21
CA ALA A 109 3.92 -19.35 0.27
C ALA A 109 2.41 -19.12 0.56
N SER A 110 1.65 -18.75 -0.46
CA SER A 110 0.23 -18.42 -0.33
C SER A 110 -0.53 -18.77 -1.61
N THR A 111 -1.85 -18.64 -1.58
CA THR A 111 -2.71 -18.78 -2.76
C THR A 111 -2.36 -17.78 -3.87
N ARG A 112 -1.65 -16.68 -3.54
CA ARG A 112 -1.22 -15.63 -4.47
C ARG A 112 0.21 -15.82 -5.00
N THR A 113 0.83 -16.97 -4.75
CA THR A 113 2.20 -17.28 -5.25
C THR A 113 2.26 -17.19 -6.78
N GLY A 114 1.20 -17.60 -7.49
CA GLY A 114 1.12 -17.46 -8.96
C GLY A 114 1.15 -16.00 -9.44
N ASP A 115 0.52 -15.10 -8.71
CA ASP A 115 0.53 -13.66 -9.00
C ASP A 115 1.96 -13.11 -8.87
N PHE A 116 2.67 -13.50 -7.81
CA PHE A 116 4.06 -13.10 -7.61
C PHE A 116 4.99 -13.65 -8.72
N VAL A 117 4.87 -14.94 -9.06
CA VAL A 117 5.67 -15.55 -10.14
C VAL A 117 5.44 -14.81 -11.47
N SER A 118 4.19 -14.45 -11.77
CA SER A 118 3.83 -13.69 -12.96
C SER A 118 4.42 -12.28 -12.95
N ALA A 119 4.36 -11.59 -11.80
CA ALA A 119 4.92 -10.25 -11.64
C ALA A 119 6.46 -10.28 -11.74
N LEU A 120 7.11 -11.26 -11.12
CA LEU A 120 8.56 -11.45 -11.22
C LEU A 120 8.98 -11.76 -12.67
N ALA A 121 8.28 -12.68 -13.35
CA ALA A 121 8.58 -13.01 -14.76
C ALA A 121 8.47 -11.77 -15.65
N SER A 122 7.43 -10.97 -15.46
CA SER A 122 7.28 -9.70 -16.21
C SER A 122 8.42 -8.71 -15.92
N ALA A 123 8.85 -8.58 -14.65
CA ALA A 123 9.97 -7.72 -14.29
C ALA A 123 11.30 -8.21 -14.87
N LEU A 124 11.50 -9.54 -14.97
CA LEU A 124 12.71 -10.13 -15.56
C LEU A 124 12.80 -9.92 -17.06
N TYR A 125 11.67 -10.01 -17.78
CA TYR A 125 11.62 -10.16 -19.23
C TYR A 125 10.71 -9.13 -19.90
N GLN A 126 10.78 -7.86 -19.46
CA GLN A 126 9.95 -6.78 -20.02
C GLN A 126 10.09 -6.67 -21.55
N ASP A 127 11.33 -6.72 -22.07
CA ASP A 127 11.59 -6.59 -23.50
C ASP A 127 11.03 -7.76 -24.32
N GLU A 128 11.15 -8.98 -23.80
CA GLU A 128 10.60 -10.18 -24.43
C GLU A 128 9.07 -10.25 -24.33
N PHE A 129 8.50 -9.69 -23.26
CA PHE A 129 7.05 -9.74 -23.03
C PHE A 129 6.27 -8.75 -23.90
N VAL A 130 6.91 -7.69 -24.39
CA VAL A 130 6.29 -6.75 -25.34
C VAL A 130 6.28 -7.26 -26.78
N LEU A 131 7.11 -8.26 -27.10
CA LEU A 131 7.21 -8.82 -28.45
C LEU A 131 5.96 -9.64 -28.81
N LYS A 132 5.35 -9.33 -29.95
CA LYS A 132 4.13 -9.99 -30.41
C LYS A 132 4.33 -11.49 -30.67
N GLU A 133 5.50 -11.88 -31.16
CA GLU A 133 5.87 -13.30 -31.39
C GLU A 133 5.92 -14.14 -30.10
N ASN A 134 6.14 -13.50 -28.95
CA ASN A 134 6.13 -14.16 -27.64
C ASN A 134 4.74 -14.21 -27.00
N GLN A 135 3.74 -13.61 -27.62
CA GLN A 135 2.37 -13.62 -27.12
C GLN A 135 1.80 -15.05 -27.21
N VAL A 136 1.08 -15.46 -26.17
CA VAL A 136 0.51 -16.81 -26.03
C VAL A 136 -1.00 -16.81 -26.26
N HIS A 137 -1.67 -15.73 -25.83
CA HIS A 137 -3.12 -15.57 -25.94
C HIS A 137 -3.48 -14.42 -26.86
N GLU A 138 -4.58 -14.55 -27.58
CA GLU A 138 -5.18 -13.46 -28.34
C GLU A 138 -5.68 -12.37 -27.41
N GLU A 139 -5.41 -11.11 -27.74
CA GLU A 139 -5.93 -9.97 -27.01
C GLU A 139 -7.38 -9.70 -27.36
N LYS A 140 -8.27 -9.97 -26.42
CA LYS A 140 -9.72 -9.78 -26.57
C LYS A 140 -10.43 -9.74 -25.24
N VAL A 141 -11.63 -9.23 -25.23
CA VAL A 141 -12.61 -9.43 -24.15
C VAL A 141 -13.11 -10.85 -24.25
N PHE A 142 -13.02 -11.61 -23.15
CA PHE A 142 -13.46 -13.02 -23.12
C PHE A 142 -14.59 -13.28 -22.14
N ARG A 143 -14.89 -12.34 -21.23
CA ARG A 143 -15.98 -12.43 -20.26
C ARG A 143 -16.43 -11.04 -19.85
N SER A 144 -17.72 -10.87 -19.56
CA SER A 144 -18.26 -9.67 -18.94
C SER A 144 -19.25 -10.03 -17.84
N ARG A 145 -19.36 -9.13 -16.84
CA ARG A 145 -20.33 -9.23 -15.74
C ARG A 145 -21.10 -7.92 -15.65
N GLY A 146 -22.42 -7.96 -15.80
CA GLY A 146 -23.27 -6.78 -15.72
C GLY A 146 -23.23 -6.10 -14.34
N ILE A 147 -23.37 -4.78 -14.34
CA ILE A 147 -23.60 -3.93 -13.17
C ILE A 147 -24.92 -3.21 -13.37
N LYS A 148 -25.81 -3.33 -12.40
CA LYS A 148 -27.12 -2.66 -12.46
C LYS A 148 -27.00 -1.20 -12.02
N LEU A 149 -27.35 -0.29 -12.92
CA LEU A 149 -27.45 1.15 -12.68
C LEU A 149 -28.84 1.61 -13.15
N ASP A 150 -29.68 2.04 -12.20
CA ASP A 150 -31.05 2.48 -12.50
C ASP A 150 -31.06 3.95 -12.96
N LEU A 151 -30.42 4.24 -14.10
CA LEU A 151 -30.32 5.59 -14.70
C LEU A 151 -30.83 5.54 -16.15
N ASP A 152 -31.80 6.38 -16.49
CA ASP A 152 -32.47 6.35 -17.78
C ASP A 152 -31.54 6.51 -18.98
N TYR A 153 -30.42 7.22 -18.82
CA TYR A 153 -29.45 7.48 -19.87
C TYR A 153 -28.34 6.42 -19.98
N VAL A 154 -28.24 5.48 -19.03
CA VAL A 154 -27.32 4.37 -19.12
C VAL A 154 -27.91 3.26 -19.97
N LYS A 155 -27.19 2.84 -21.00
CA LYS A 155 -27.54 1.74 -21.86
C LYS A 155 -27.15 0.41 -21.22
N GLU A 156 -25.90 0.33 -20.78
CA GLU A 156 -25.32 -0.86 -20.16
C GLU A 156 -24.18 -0.46 -19.21
N GLY A 157 -24.05 -1.21 -18.12
CA GLY A 157 -22.89 -1.17 -17.23
C GLY A 157 -22.35 -2.57 -17.03
N CYS A 158 -21.03 -2.77 -17.20
CA CYS A 158 -20.42 -4.07 -16.97
C CYS A 158 -18.94 -3.94 -16.55
N ILE A 159 -18.40 -5.02 -15.98
CA ILE A 159 -16.97 -5.26 -15.86
C ILE A 159 -16.60 -6.28 -16.95
N ALA A 160 -15.81 -5.84 -17.92
CA ALA A 160 -15.24 -6.65 -18.98
C ALA A 160 -13.88 -7.19 -18.56
N CYS A 161 -13.70 -8.52 -18.61
CA CYS A 161 -12.41 -9.18 -18.45
C CYS A 161 -11.77 -9.36 -19.83
N SER A 162 -10.57 -8.85 -20.00
CA SER A 162 -9.83 -8.91 -21.25
C SER A 162 -8.44 -9.50 -21.05
N MET A 163 -7.95 -10.20 -22.06
CA MET A 163 -6.56 -10.65 -22.12
C MET A 163 -5.74 -9.58 -22.80
N ILE A 164 -4.77 -8.99 -22.10
CA ILE A 164 -3.82 -7.99 -22.62
C ILE A 164 -2.42 -8.38 -22.13
N HIS A 165 -1.45 -8.43 -23.03
CA HIS A 165 -0.09 -8.90 -22.74
C HIS A 165 0.00 -10.31 -22.11
N ASP A 166 -0.99 -11.16 -22.38
CA ASP A 166 -1.16 -12.48 -21.75
C ASP A 166 -1.58 -12.45 -20.27
N PHE A 167 -2.05 -11.32 -19.77
CA PHE A 167 -2.58 -11.17 -18.41
C PHE A 167 -4.05 -10.76 -18.44
N GLU A 168 -4.80 -11.22 -17.44
CA GLU A 168 -6.20 -10.83 -17.27
C GLU A 168 -6.27 -9.39 -16.75
N ASN A 169 -6.84 -8.51 -17.56
CA ASN A 169 -7.19 -7.14 -17.23
C ASN A 169 -8.70 -7.03 -17.03
N LYS A 170 -9.16 -6.05 -16.27
CA LYS A 170 -10.58 -5.84 -16.01
C LYS A 170 -10.94 -4.38 -16.21
N THR A 171 -12.03 -4.12 -16.94
CA THR A 171 -12.46 -2.75 -17.22
C THR A 171 -13.91 -2.57 -16.84
N LEU A 172 -14.19 -1.61 -15.96
CA LEU A 172 -15.52 -1.07 -15.78
C LEU A 172 -15.88 -0.27 -17.04
N ILE A 173 -16.98 -0.63 -17.66
CA ILE A 173 -17.53 0.03 -18.85
C ILE A 173 -18.96 0.47 -18.53
N ILE A 174 -19.27 1.73 -18.81
CA ILE A 174 -20.62 2.29 -18.69
C ILE A 174 -20.93 2.97 -19.99
N ASP A 175 -21.79 2.35 -20.78
CA ASP A 175 -22.25 2.86 -22.08
C ASP A 175 -23.50 3.70 -21.90
N PHE A 176 -23.54 4.86 -22.54
CA PHE A 176 -24.68 5.75 -22.56
C PHE A 176 -25.59 5.45 -23.77
N LYS A 177 -26.90 5.70 -23.64
CA LYS A 177 -27.85 5.58 -24.75
C LYS A 177 -27.61 6.62 -25.82
N GLU A 178 -27.25 7.82 -25.40
CA GLU A 178 -26.93 8.96 -26.26
C GLU A 178 -25.61 9.58 -25.79
N PRO A 179 -24.80 10.11 -26.71
CA PRO A 179 -23.55 10.78 -26.34
C PRO A 179 -23.82 11.97 -25.41
N MET A 180 -22.99 12.12 -24.38
CA MET A 180 -23.14 13.20 -23.42
C MET A 180 -21.83 13.92 -23.10
N ALA A 181 -21.92 15.01 -22.38
CA ALA A 181 -20.73 15.68 -21.84
C ALA A 181 -20.27 15.03 -20.56
N VAL A 182 -18.96 14.94 -20.40
CA VAL A 182 -18.29 14.51 -19.17
C VAL A 182 -17.18 15.49 -18.81
N ILE A 183 -16.83 15.56 -17.53
CA ILE A 183 -15.59 16.19 -17.07
C ILE A 183 -14.74 15.12 -16.40
N SER A 184 -13.48 15.03 -16.79
CA SER A 184 -12.50 14.10 -16.24
C SER A 184 -11.28 14.88 -15.75
N THR A 185 -10.76 14.55 -14.57
CA THR A 185 -9.51 15.13 -14.11
C THR A 185 -8.31 14.71 -14.97
N LEU A 186 -8.43 13.58 -15.67
CA LEU A 186 -7.40 13.08 -16.58
C LEU A 186 -7.44 13.72 -17.97
N GLU A 187 -8.63 14.08 -18.47
CA GLU A 187 -8.82 14.49 -19.88
C GLU A 187 -9.49 15.86 -20.05
N GLY A 188 -9.93 16.49 -18.96
CA GLY A 188 -10.67 17.75 -18.99
C GLY A 188 -12.15 17.58 -19.35
N PHE A 189 -12.77 18.65 -19.86
CA PHE A 189 -14.15 18.64 -20.29
C PHE A 189 -14.27 18.14 -21.74
N ARG A 190 -15.14 17.15 -21.96
CA ARG A 190 -15.37 16.53 -23.27
C ARG A 190 -16.87 16.42 -23.56
N GLU A 191 -17.24 16.58 -24.82
CA GLU A 191 -18.58 16.34 -25.34
C GLU A 191 -18.58 15.14 -26.30
N GLY A 192 -19.74 14.58 -26.57
CA GLY A 192 -19.84 13.44 -27.47
C GLY A 192 -19.31 12.15 -26.92
N ILE A 193 -19.30 11.98 -25.59
CA ILE A 193 -18.83 10.76 -24.94
C ILE A 193 -19.97 9.76 -24.85
N GLU A 194 -19.72 8.58 -25.40
CA GLU A 194 -20.63 7.43 -25.44
C GLU A 194 -20.32 6.43 -24.30
N THR A 195 -19.08 6.42 -23.81
CA THR A 195 -18.61 5.46 -22.80
C THR A 195 -17.73 6.15 -21.75
N VAL A 196 -17.99 5.88 -20.48
CA VAL A 196 -17.04 6.16 -19.39
C VAL A 196 -16.63 4.86 -18.71
N GLY A 197 -15.43 4.83 -18.12
CA GLY A 197 -14.98 3.62 -17.47
C GLY A 197 -13.72 3.79 -16.65
N ASN A 198 -13.26 2.65 -16.11
CA ASN A 198 -12.04 2.56 -15.31
C ASN A 198 -11.34 1.22 -15.59
N HIS A 199 -10.10 1.27 -16.03
CA HIS A 199 -9.34 0.10 -16.45
C HIS A 199 -8.34 -0.32 -15.38
N TYR A 200 -8.44 -1.57 -14.95
CA TYR A 200 -7.46 -2.22 -14.07
C TYR A 200 -6.43 -2.99 -14.88
N SER A 201 -5.17 -2.63 -14.70
CA SER A 201 -4.03 -3.41 -15.17
C SER A 201 -3.37 -4.13 -14.00
N PRO A 202 -3.21 -5.47 -14.06
CA PRO A 202 -2.57 -6.23 -12.99
C PRO A 202 -1.08 -5.94 -12.89
N PRO A 203 -0.43 -6.20 -11.73
CA PRO A 203 0.99 -5.91 -11.51
C PRO A 203 1.96 -6.37 -12.60
N PRO A 204 1.77 -7.54 -13.24
CA PRO A 204 2.65 -7.94 -14.35
C PRO A 204 2.65 -6.98 -15.55
N CYS A 205 1.57 -6.23 -15.77
CA CYS A 205 1.46 -5.27 -16.88
C CYS A 205 2.19 -3.95 -16.59
N TRP A 206 2.46 -3.60 -15.33
CA TRP A 206 3.00 -2.26 -15.00
C TRP A 206 4.38 -2.01 -15.63
N GLY A 207 5.31 -2.96 -15.50
CA GLY A 207 6.62 -2.85 -16.14
C GLY A 207 6.53 -2.80 -17.67
N ILE A 208 5.61 -3.55 -18.26
CA ILE A 208 5.34 -3.55 -19.69
C ILE A 208 4.81 -2.20 -20.15
N THR A 209 3.84 -1.64 -19.41
CA THR A 209 3.27 -0.30 -19.69
C THR A 209 4.34 0.79 -19.64
N HIS A 210 5.24 0.74 -18.64
CA HIS A 210 6.36 1.69 -18.57
C HIS A 210 7.28 1.56 -19.80
N ARG A 211 7.53 0.36 -20.25
CA ARG A 211 8.40 0.11 -21.42
C ARG A 211 7.77 0.58 -22.73
N LEU A 212 6.48 0.36 -22.92
CA LEU A 212 5.75 0.76 -24.13
C LEU A 212 5.36 2.24 -24.16
N GLY A 213 5.21 2.84 -22.98
CA GLY A 213 4.68 4.17 -22.80
C GLY A 213 3.14 4.20 -22.71
N LEU A 214 2.63 5.07 -21.83
CA LEU A 214 1.20 5.19 -21.51
C LEU A 214 0.31 5.41 -22.73
N GLY A 215 0.74 6.18 -23.71
CA GLY A 215 -0.04 6.45 -24.92
C GLY A 215 -0.23 5.21 -25.81
N ALA A 216 0.79 4.37 -25.95
CA ALA A 216 0.69 3.12 -26.71
C ALA A 216 -0.21 2.12 -26.00
N GLU A 217 -0.06 1.99 -24.69
CA GLU A 217 -0.88 1.10 -23.88
C GLU A 217 -2.35 1.52 -23.87
N ARG A 218 -2.63 2.79 -23.75
CA ARG A 218 -3.97 3.34 -23.84
C ARG A 218 -4.65 2.95 -25.16
N ARG A 219 -4.00 3.20 -26.31
CA ARG A 219 -4.53 2.80 -27.63
C ARG A 219 -4.82 1.31 -27.72
N ARG A 220 -3.93 0.47 -27.18
CA ARG A 220 -4.10 -0.97 -27.13
C ARG A 220 -5.36 -1.36 -26.34
N ILE A 221 -5.53 -0.82 -25.14
CA ILE A 221 -6.68 -1.08 -24.27
C ILE A 221 -7.99 -0.68 -24.97
N TYR A 222 -8.05 0.52 -25.55
CA TYR A 222 -9.24 0.96 -26.28
C TYR A 222 -9.55 0.04 -27.47
N GLY A 223 -8.52 -0.40 -28.21
CA GLY A 223 -8.66 -1.34 -29.32
C GLY A 223 -9.22 -2.70 -28.89
N VAL A 224 -8.69 -3.28 -27.81
CA VAL A 224 -9.16 -4.57 -27.26
C VAL A 224 -10.60 -4.48 -26.76
N LEU A 225 -10.99 -3.35 -26.18
CA LEU A 225 -12.37 -3.09 -25.71
C LEU A 225 -13.34 -2.73 -26.84
N GLY A 226 -12.87 -2.56 -28.08
CA GLY A 226 -13.69 -2.09 -29.19
C GLY A 226 -14.23 -0.66 -28.98
N LYS A 227 -13.51 0.16 -28.26
CA LYS A 227 -13.90 1.56 -27.96
C LYS A 227 -13.00 2.56 -28.69
N SER A 228 -13.52 3.76 -28.90
CA SER A 228 -12.76 4.85 -29.53
C SER A 228 -12.31 5.87 -28.49
N GLU A 229 -11.04 6.27 -28.53
CA GLU A 229 -10.55 7.36 -27.69
C GLU A 229 -11.31 8.68 -27.91
N LYS A 230 -11.97 8.86 -29.06
CA LYS A 230 -12.74 10.06 -29.37
C LYS A 230 -14.08 10.11 -28.64
N SER A 231 -14.74 8.95 -28.43
CA SER A 231 -16.07 8.85 -27.82
C SER A 231 -16.08 8.12 -26.47
N ALA A 232 -14.93 7.73 -25.94
CA ALA A 232 -14.84 7.13 -24.61
C ALA A 232 -13.85 7.89 -23.70
N SER A 233 -14.11 7.86 -22.39
CA SER A 233 -13.27 8.43 -21.34
C SER A 233 -13.01 7.38 -20.27
N LEU A 234 -11.78 6.87 -20.21
CA LEU A 234 -11.37 5.83 -19.25
C LEU A 234 -10.35 6.39 -18.26
N LEU A 235 -10.54 6.03 -16.99
CA LEU A 235 -9.53 6.11 -15.94
C LEU A 235 -8.69 4.82 -15.92
N PHE A 236 -7.53 4.87 -15.27
CA PHE A 236 -6.60 3.74 -15.16
C PHE A 236 -6.23 3.51 -13.70
N THR A 237 -6.16 2.26 -13.26
CA THR A 237 -5.92 1.92 -11.86
C THR A 237 -5.15 0.61 -11.69
N GLY A 238 -4.37 0.52 -10.61
CA GLY A 238 -3.83 -0.74 -10.09
C GLY A 238 -4.73 -1.40 -9.03
N ALA A 239 -5.88 -0.80 -8.68
CA ALA A 239 -6.86 -1.41 -7.78
C ALA A 239 -7.78 -2.35 -8.57
N ASP A 240 -7.92 -3.59 -8.09
CA ASP A 240 -8.68 -4.63 -8.80
C ASP A 240 -10.17 -4.26 -8.91
N MET A 241 -10.72 -4.45 -10.10
CA MET A 241 -12.12 -4.14 -10.42
C MET A 241 -13.12 -5.04 -9.67
N ASP A 242 -12.69 -6.18 -9.13
CA ASP A 242 -13.52 -7.00 -8.23
C ASP A 242 -13.76 -6.32 -6.88
N ASN A 243 -12.93 -5.35 -6.53
CA ASN A 243 -13.05 -4.51 -5.32
C ASN A 243 -13.81 -3.21 -5.57
N LEU A 244 -14.40 -3.03 -6.76
CA LEU A 244 -15.24 -1.87 -7.08
C LEU A 244 -16.36 -1.69 -6.05
N SER A 245 -16.49 -0.50 -5.52
CA SER A 245 -17.66 -0.05 -4.76
C SER A 245 -18.64 0.68 -5.67
N VAL A 246 -19.91 0.35 -5.56
CA VAL A 246 -21.01 1.02 -6.25
C VAL A 246 -21.96 1.55 -5.19
N GLN A 247 -21.94 2.86 -4.96
CA GLN A 247 -22.78 3.51 -3.97
C GLN A 247 -23.84 4.38 -4.62
N LYS A 248 -25.02 4.41 -4.01
CA LYS A 248 -26.17 5.17 -4.45
C LYS A 248 -26.65 6.07 -3.31
N ALA A 249 -26.80 7.36 -3.56
CA ALA A 249 -27.44 8.29 -2.65
C ALA A 249 -28.69 8.89 -3.32
N ARG A 250 -29.77 9.04 -2.53
CA ARG A 250 -31.06 9.50 -3.05
C ARG A 250 -31.75 10.49 -2.08
N PHE A 251 -32.41 11.46 -2.66
CA PHE A 251 -33.33 12.35 -1.97
C PHE A 251 -34.47 12.76 -2.91
N ARG A 252 -35.71 12.36 -2.61
CA ARG A 252 -36.88 12.53 -3.49
C ARG A 252 -36.60 11.95 -4.87
N ASP A 253 -36.63 12.79 -5.91
CA ASP A 253 -36.36 12.50 -7.32
C ASP A 253 -34.88 12.61 -7.70
N MET A 254 -34.02 13.15 -6.81
CA MET A 254 -32.59 13.27 -7.04
C MET A 254 -31.89 11.98 -6.65
N GLU A 255 -31.03 11.51 -7.54
CA GLU A 255 -30.25 10.30 -7.34
C GLU A 255 -28.85 10.46 -7.93
N VAL A 256 -27.86 9.90 -7.27
CA VAL A 256 -26.47 9.87 -7.76
C VAL A 256 -25.82 8.54 -7.41
N TYR A 257 -25.11 7.99 -8.37
CA TYR A 257 -24.19 6.87 -8.16
C TYR A 257 -22.76 7.37 -8.10
N ALA A 258 -21.97 6.79 -7.20
CA ALA A 258 -20.52 6.86 -7.16
C ALA A 258 -19.95 5.45 -7.33
N LEU A 259 -19.14 5.25 -8.37
CA LEU A 259 -18.41 4.01 -8.62
C LEU A 259 -16.94 4.26 -8.30
N VAL A 260 -16.41 3.56 -7.31
CA VAL A 260 -15.10 3.87 -6.72
C VAL A 260 -14.22 2.64 -6.67
N THR A 261 -12.97 2.80 -7.13
CA THR A 261 -11.86 1.89 -6.80
C THR A 261 -10.82 2.66 -5.99
N ALA A 262 -10.22 2.03 -4.99
CA ALA A 262 -9.27 2.68 -4.11
C ALA A 262 -8.14 1.74 -3.68
N GLY A 263 -6.89 2.11 -3.98
CA GLY A 263 -5.68 1.45 -3.50
C GLY A 263 -4.80 2.45 -2.74
N VAL A 264 -4.64 2.26 -1.40
CA VAL A 264 -4.01 3.26 -0.52
C VAL A 264 -2.76 2.75 0.22
N ARG A 265 -2.27 1.53 -0.08
CA ARG A 265 -1.14 0.95 0.67
C ARG A 265 0.24 1.49 0.27
N SER A 266 0.43 1.95 -0.95
CA SER A 266 1.76 2.25 -1.49
C SER A 266 1.92 3.66 -2.05
N ASN A 267 0.85 4.39 -2.25
CA ASN A 267 0.86 5.74 -2.83
C ASN A 267 -0.09 6.72 -2.11
N ALA A 268 -0.55 6.37 -0.90
CA ALA A 268 -1.30 7.32 -0.08
C ALA A 268 -0.39 8.47 0.30
N MET A 269 -0.84 9.71 0.15
CA MET A 269 -0.01 10.88 0.42
C MET A 269 -0.79 12.02 1.07
N ARG A 270 -0.07 12.84 1.80
CA ARG A 270 -0.53 14.12 2.33
C ARG A 270 -0.19 15.22 1.34
N ALA A 271 -1.17 15.74 0.63
CA ALA A 271 -0.96 16.94 -0.17
C ALA A 271 -0.41 18.07 0.70
N SER A 272 0.58 18.79 0.24
CA SER A 272 1.35 19.83 0.96
C SER A 272 2.36 19.35 2.00
N GLY A 273 2.39 18.09 2.38
CA GLY A 273 3.35 17.56 3.36
C GLY A 273 4.36 16.58 2.76
N ASP A 274 3.95 15.83 1.76
CA ASP A 274 4.78 14.81 1.12
C ASP A 274 5.34 15.27 -0.21
N GLU A 275 6.54 14.81 -0.55
CA GLU A 275 7.09 14.92 -1.90
C GLU A 275 6.53 13.79 -2.78
N GLY A 276 6.00 14.15 -3.96
CA GLY A 276 5.46 13.18 -4.92
C GLY A 276 6.56 12.32 -5.54
N LYS A 277 6.31 11.01 -5.62
CA LYS A 277 7.13 10.07 -6.39
C LYS A 277 6.33 9.52 -7.56
N PHE A 278 6.93 9.54 -8.74
CA PHE A 278 6.36 8.85 -9.90
C PHE A 278 6.52 7.33 -9.73
N TYR A 279 5.60 6.57 -10.31
CA TYR A 279 5.66 5.12 -10.46
C TYR A 279 5.32 4.27 -9.22
N GLU A 280 4.86 4.88 -8.12
CA GLU A 280 4.32 4.08 -7.03
C GLU A 280 2.86 3.68 -7.36
N PRO A 281 2.52 2.38 -7.31
CA PRO A 281 1.16 1.92 -7.59
C PRO A 281 0.22 2.31 -6.43
N GLY A 282 -0.97 2.71 -6.78
CA GLY A 282 -2.01 3.12 -5.82
C GLY A 282 -2.72 4.38 -6.30
N THR A 283 -4.04 4.29 -6.41
CA THR A 283 -4.88 5.40 -6.86
C THR A 283 -6.30 5.25 -6.34
N ILE A 284 -7.02 6.36 -6.26
CA ILE A 284 -8.46 6.40 -6.02
C ILE A 284 -9.12 6.97 -7.26
N ASN A 285 -9.92 6.14 -7.93
CA ASN A 285 -10.68 6.55 -9.10
C ASN A 285 -12.17 6.54 -8.79
N ILE A 286 -12.85 7.64 -9.17
CA ILE A 286 -14.26 7.90 -8.85
C ILE A 286 -15.01 8.25 -10.13
N ILE A 287 -16.13 7.57 -10.40
CA ILE A 287 -17.05 7.93 -11.48
C ILE A 287 -18.39 8.33 -10.85
N ILE A 288 -18.85 9.53 -11.14
CA ILE A 288 -20.08 10.12 -10.60
C ILE A 288 -21.13 10.22 -11.70
N LEU A 289 -22.27 9.55 -11.47
CA LEU A 289 -23.39 9.47 -12.41
C LEU A 289 -24.67 10.00 -11.74
N PRO A 290 -25.02 11.30 -11.91
CA PRO A 290 -26.27 11.83 -11.40
C PRO A 290 -27.43 11.58 -12.39
N ASN A 291 -28.65 11.41 -11.87
CA ASN A 291 -29.84 11.38 -12.71
C ASN A 291 -30.32 12.78 -13.15
N MET A 292 -29.76 13.83 -12.54
CA MET A 292 -30.06 15.25 -12.87
C MET A 292 -29.06 15.78 -13.89
N LYS A 293 -29.49 16.81 -14.67
CA LYS A 293 -28.68 17.45 -15.71
C LYS A 293 -27.78 18.53 -15.10
N LEU A 294 -26.53 18.24 -14.87
CA LEU A 294 -25.56 19.20 -14.36
C LEU A 294 -25.12 20.20 -15.44
N THR A 295 -25.03 21.48 -15.08
CA THR A 295 -24.35 22.49 -15.92
C THR A 295 -22.82 22.25 -15.88
N ARG A 296 -22.05 22.80 -16.84
CA ARG A 296 -20.56 22.74 -16.80
C ARG A 296 -20.02 23.21 -15.45
N ARG A 297 -20.55 24.32 -14.92
CA ARG A 297 -20.20 24.84 -13.59
C ARG A 297 -20.49 23.84 -12.48
N ALA A 298 -21.65 23.18 -12.50
CA ALA A 298 -22.00 22.17 -11.52
C ALA A 298 -21.07 20.94 -11.61
N MET A 299 -20.75 20.49 -12.82
CA MET A 299 -19.80 19.38 -13.03
C MET A 299 -18.41 19.71 -12.46
N THR A 300 -17.88 20.91 -12.72
CA THR A 300 -16.60 21.36 -12.14
C THR A 300 -16.66 21.42 -10.62
N ARG A 301 -17.76 21.94 -10.05
CA ARG A 301 -17.91 21.98 -8.58
C ARG A 301 -18.06 20.59 -7.96
N ALA A 302 -18.65 19.63 -8.68
CA ALA A 302 -18.76 18.25 -8.22
C ALA A 302 -17.39 17.57 -8.02
N LEU A 303 -16.36 17.95 -8.81
CA LEU A 303 -14.98 17.46 -8.61
C LEU A 303 -14.45 17.88 -7.23
N ILE A 304 -14.69 19.14 -6.83
CA ILE A 304 -14.26 19.64 -5.52
C ILE A 304 -14.98 18.87 -4.41
N THR A 305 -16.32 18.77 -4.50
CA THR A 305 -17.13 18.05 -3.50
C THR A 305 -16.73 16.56 -3.37
N ALA A 306 -16.41 15.91 -4.49
CA ALA A 306 -15.90 14.53 -4.49
C ALA A 306 -14.53 14.44 -3.82
N THR A 307 -13.64 15.39 -4.07
CA THR A 307 -12.31 15.42 -3.45
C THR A 307 -12.41 15.65 -1.95
N GLU A 308 -13.25 16.57 -1.49
CA GLU A 308 -13.53 16.83 -0.08
C GLU A 308 -14.06 15.56 0.61
N ALA A 309 -15.05 14.90 0.01
CA ALA A 309 -15.63 13.66 0.55
C ALA A 309 -14.64 12.48 0.59
N LYS A 310 -13.82 12.34 -0.45
CA LYS A 310 -12.71 11.35 -0.49
C LYS A 310 -11.73 11.60 0.66
N THR A 311 -11.30 12.84 0.85
CA THR A 311 -10.37 13.22 1.91
C THR A 311 -10.95 12.94 3.29
N ALA A 312 -12.22 13.30 3.53
CA ALA A 312 -12.91 12.98 4.80
C ALA A 312 -12.95 11.46 5.07
N ALA A 313 -13.22 10.64 4.05
CA ALA A 313 -13.21 9.19 4.20
C ALA A 313 -11.83 8.63 4.60
N LEU A 314 -10.75 9.16 4.00
CA LEU A 314 -9.39 8.74 4.34
C LEU A 314 -8.98 9.16 5.75
N GLN A 315 -9.35 10.36 6.18
CA GLN A 315 -9.12 10.86 7.54
C GLN A 315 -9.89 10.06 8.58
N ASP A 316 -11.18 9.77 8.33
CA ASP A 316 -12.01 8.96 9.22
C ASP A 316 -11.55 7.49 9.32
N LEU A 317 -10.84 7.00 8.31
CA LEU A 317 -10.16 5.71 8.32
C LEU A 317 -8.75 5.78 8.94
N ASP A 318 -8.24 6.94 9.31
CA ASP A 318 -6.84 7.14 9.72
C ASP A 318 -5.86 6.49 8.73
N VAL A 319 -6.09 6.70 7.41
CA VAL A 319 -5.15 6.23 6.38
C VAL A 319 -3.88 7.06 6.49
N ARG A 320 -2.76 6.42 6.76
CA ARG A 320 -1.47 7.11 6.89
C ARG A 320 -0.84 7.35 5.52
N SER A 321 -0.06 8.42 5.41
CA SER A 321 0.80 8.62 4.25
C SER A 321 1.77 7.45 4.08
N SER A 322 1.97 6.99 2.85
CA SER A 322 2.98 5.98 2.54
C SER A 322 4.42 6.55 2.55
N TYR A 323 4.56 7.85 2.58
CA TYR A 323 5.84 8.58 2.55
C TYR A 323 6.29 9.06 3.92
N THR A 324 5.34 9.56 4.71
CA THR A 324 5.56 10.09 6.07
C THR A 324 4.54 9.51 7.06
N PRO A 325 4.49 8.19 7.24
CA PRO A 325 3.42 7.53 8.00
C PRO A 325 3.38 7.93 9.48
N LEU A 326 4.52 8.26 10.06
CA LEU A 326 4.65 8.72 11.44
C LEU A 326 3.96 10.07 11.66
N LEU A 327 4.07 10.98 10.68
CA LEU A 327 3.68 12.39 10.83
C LEU A 327 2.30 12.68 10.25
N ASN A 328 1.94 12.03 9.12
CA ASN A 328 0.82 12.50 8.31
C ASN A 328 -0.24 11.45 8.02
N GLN A 329 -1.52 11.88 8.14
CA GLN A 329 -2.65 11.23 7.51
C GLN A 329 -2.70 11.62 6.02
N ALA A 330 -3.07 10.66 5.17
CA ALA A 330 -3.24 10.90 3.74
C ALA A 330 -4.49 11.75 3.44
N THR A 331 -4.39 12.56 2.40
CA THR A 331 -5.54 13.31 1.82
C THR A 331 -6.01 12.74 0.49
N GLY A 332 -5.24 11.83 -0.07
CA GLY A 332 -5.47 11.17 -1.35
C GLY A 332 -4.32 10.22 -1.68
N THR A 333 -4.17 9.93 -2.96
CA THR A 333 -2.96 9.32 -3.52
C THR A 333 -2.32 10.26 -4.55
N GLY A 334 -1.12 9.94 -5.01
CA GLY A 334 -0.44 10.78 -6.00
C GLY A 334 -1.12 10.83 -7.38
N THR A 335 -2.13 9.99 -7.63
CA THR A 335 -2.70 9.78 -8.97
C THR A 335 -4.23 9.69 -9.00
N ASP A 336 -4.92 10.26 -8.03
CA ASP A 336 -6.39 10.22 -7.94
C ASP A 336 -7.07 10.85 -9.15
N ASN A 337 -8.15 10.23 -9.63
CA ASN A 337 -8.92 10.74 -10.73
C ASN A 337 -10.45 10.67 -10.50
N VAL A 338 -11.15 11.61 -11.09
CA VAL A 338 -12.61 11.71 -11.01
C VAL A 338 -13.20 11.95 -12.39
N ILE A 339 -14.24 11.20 -12.76
CA ILE A 339 -15.13 11.50 -13.88
C ILE A 339 -16.50 11.90 -13.33
N VAL A 340 -17.07 12.96 -13.87
CA VAL A 340 -18.46 13.38 -13.61
C VAL A 340 -19.21 13.39 -14.94
N ALA A 341 -20.25 12.57 -15.08
CA ALA A 341 -21.15 12.62 -16.21
C ALA A 341 -22.18 13.76 -16.02
N ARG A 342 -22.60 14.34 -17.14
CA ARG A 342 -23.57 15.42 -17.11
C ARG A 342 -24.95 15.03 -16.57
N GLY A 343 -25.34 13.77 -16.82
CA GLY A 343 -26.69 13.28 -16.53
C GLY A 343 -27.80 13.92 -17.41
N THR A 344 -29.05 13.58 -17.08
CA THR A 344 -30.25 14.02 -17.77
C THR A 344 -31.23 14.67 -16.77
N GLY A 345 -32.53 14.76 -17.04
CA GLY A 345 -33.51 15.26 -16.06
C GLY A 345 -33.43 16.74 -15.75
N THR A 346 -33.81 17.14 -14.54
CA THR A 346 -33.90 18.54 -14.11
C THR A 346 -32.51 19.19 -14.05
N ARG A 347 -32.44 20.44 -14.52
CA ARG A 347 -31.18 21.19 -14.58
C ARG A 347 -30.69 21.61 -13.19
N ILE A 348 -29.46 21.23 -12.84
CA ILE A 348 -28.78 21.62 -11.60
C ILE A 348 -27.62 22.56 -11.92
N GLN A 349 -27.54 23.69 -11.23
CA GLN A 349 -26.50 24.71 -11.43
C GLN A 349 -25.39 24.65 -10.39
N TYR A 350 -25.64 24.02 -9.21
CA TYR A 350 -24.75 24.03 -8.06
C TYR A 350 -24.68 22.63 -7.44
N THR A 351 -23.48 22.21 -7.09
CA THR A 351 -23.18 20.91 -6.47
C THR A 351 -22.17 21.05 -5.32
N GLY A 352 -22.07 22.24 -4.71
CA GLY A 352 -21.31 22.42 -3.48
C GLY A 352 -22.00 21.72 -2.29
N GLY A 353 -21.26 21.41 -1.24
CA GLY A 353 -21.73 20.64 -0.09
C GLY A 353 -22.98 21.18 0.62
N HIS A 354 -23.29 22.49 0.47
CA HIS A 354 -24.52 23.13 0.99
C HIS A 354 -25.75 22.90 0.14
N THR A 355 -25.63 22.30 -1.05
CA THR A 355 -26.76 21.97 -1.93
C THR A 355 -27.14 20.50 -1.81
N LYS A 356 -28.42 20.17 -2.05
CA LYS A 356 -28.84 18.76 -1.91
C LYS A 356 -28.09 17.82 -2.86
N MET A 357 -27.86 18.20 -4.10
CA MET A 357 -27.10 17.38 -5.05
C MET A 357 -25.63 17.24 -4.61
N GLY A 358 -25.01 18.32 -4.08
CA GLY A 358 -23.65 18.24 -3.54
C GLY A 358 -23.56 17.32 -2.31
N GLU A 359 -24.54 17.41 -1.39
CA GLU A 359 -24.65 16.49 -0.26
C GLU A 359 -24.74 15.02 -0.71
N LEU A 360 -25.57 14.72 -1.71
CA LEU A 360 -25.72 13.36 -2.23
C LEU A 360 -24.43 12.86 -2.88
N ILE A 361 -23.74 13.70 -3.66
CA ILE A 361 -22.42 13.38 -4.24
C ILE A 361 -21.43 13.06 -3.11
N ALA A 362 -21.35 13.93 -2.10
CA ALA A 362 -20.43 13.73 -0.98
C ALA A 362 -20.71 12.42 -0.23
N ARG A 363 -21.99 12.13 0.08
CA ARG A 363 -22.38 10.87 0.75
C ARG A 363 -22.04 9.63 -0.06
N ALA A 364 -22.35 9.63 -1.36
CA ALA A 364 -22.07 8.48 -2.22
C ALA A 364 -20.55 8.25 -2.39
N VAL A 365 -19.78 9.33 -2.59
CA VAL A 365 -18.33 9.25 -2.72
C VAL A 365 -17.67 8.80 -1.41
N TYR A 366 -18.05 9.39 -0.28
CA TYR A 366 -17.56 9.00 1.05
C TYR A 366 -17.79 7.52 1.31
N ALA A 367 -19.03 7.03 1.17
CA ALA A 367 -19.35 5.63 1.35
C ALA A 367 -18.61 4.73 0.34
N GLY A 368 -18.48 5.20 -0.90
CA GLY A 368 -17.73 4.49 -1.95
C GLY A 368 -16.25 4.32 -1.63
N VAL A 369 -15.60 5.36 -1.15
CA VAL A 369 -14.19 5.31 -0.75
C VAL A 369 -13.99 4.40 0.46
N MET A 370 -14.85 4.53 1.48
CA MET A 370 -14.81 3.66 2.67
C MET A 370 -14.87 2.18 2.29
N GLU A 371 -15.83 1.79 1.44
CA GLU A 371 -16.01 0.40 1.02
C GLU A 371 -14.89 -0.05 0.08
N ALA A 372 -14.46 0.76 -0.89
CA ALA A 372 -13.40 0.40 -1.82
C ALA A 372 -12.06 0.20 -1.10
N VAL A 373 -11.72 1.04 -0.13
CA VAL A 373 -10.53 0.89 0.72
C VAL A 373 -10.61 -0.39 1.55
N PHE A 374 -11.77 -0.70 2.12
CA PHE A 374 -11.97 -1.97 2.83
C PHE A 374 -11.77 -3.17 1.91
N ARG A 375 -12.43 -3.20 0.74
CA ARG A 375 -12.36 -4.32 -0.20
C ARG A 375 -10.93 -4.53 -0.73
N GLN A 376 -10.25 -3.45 -1.10
CA GLN A 376 -8.92 -3.51 -1.71
C GLN A 376 -7.81 -3.72 -0.69
N ASN A 377 -7.89 -3.09 0.49
CA ASN A 377 -6.79 -3.01 1.44
C ASN A 377 -7.09 -3.67 2.80
N GLY A 378 -8.35 -4.06 3.06
CA GLY A 378 -8.77 -4.63 4.33
C GLY A 378 -8.78 -3.61 5.49
N LEU A 379 -8.73 -2.30 5.20
CA LEU A 379 -8.71 -1.25 6.22
C LEU A 379 -10.12 -0.95 6.73
N ILE A 380 -10.28 -1.01 8.03
CA ILE A 380 -11.51 -0.64 8.75
C ILE A 380 -11.19 0.35 9.88
N ARG A 381 -12.20 1.02 10.41
CA ARG A 381 -12.01 1.97 11.53
C ARG A 381 -11.52 1.31 12.81
N SER A 382 -12.08 0.15 13.16
CA SER A 382 -11.82 -0.57 14.41
C SER A 382 -10.59 -1.47 14.32
N ARG A 383 -9.43 -0.93 13.98
CA ARG A 383 -8.16 -1.66 13.98
C ARG A 383 -7.59 -1.76 15.39
N ASN A 384 -6.93 -2.88 15.70
CA ASN A 384 -6.21 -3.04 16.96
C ASN A 384 -4.95 -2.14 17.01
N ILE A 385 -4.38 -1.99 18.20
CA ILE A 385 -3.25 -1.09 18.43
C ILE A 385 -2.00 -1.50 17.64
N PHE A 386 -1.72 -2.79 17.51
CA PHE A 386 -0.57 -3.29 16.75
C PHE A 386 -0.66 -2.93 15.27
N GLN A 387 -1.85 -3.02 14.69
CA GLN A 387 -2.07 -2.64 13.30
C GLN A 387 -1.92 -1.12 13.12
N ARG A 388 -2.43 -0.30 14.04
CA ARG A 388 -2.29 1.16 13.98
C ARG A 388 -0.83 1.61 14.15
N LEU A 389 -0.05 0.96 15.04
CA LEU A 389 1.39 1.19 15.17
C LEU A 389 2.12 0.84 13.87
N LYS A 390 1.86 -0.35 13.32
CA LYS A 390 2.45 -0.81 12.07
C LYS A 390 2.15 0.13 10.89
N GLU A 391 0.93 0.66 10.80
CA GLU A 391 0.54 1.61 9.75
C GLU A 391 1.28 2.96 9.88
N ARG A 392 1.77 3.30 11.06
CA ARG A 392 2.67 4.44 11.31
C ARG A 392 4.15 4.09 11.09
N GLY A 393 4.47 2.86 10.69
CA GLY A 393 5.85 2.41 10.54
C GLY A 393 6.51 1.92 11.82
N ILE A 394 5.78 1.93 12.95
CA ILE A 394 6.28 1.46 14.24
C ILE A 394 6.01 -0.04 14.36
N THR A 395 7.07 -0.84 14.47
CA THR A 395 6.96 -2.28 14.74
C THR A 395 7.51 -2.60 16.12
N VAL A 396 6.78 -3.37 16.92
CA VAL A 396 7.19 -3.68 18.31
C VAL A 396 8.59 -4.29 18.35
N ALA A 397 8.91 -5.21 17.44
CA ALA A 397 10.23 -5.83 17.34
C ALA A 397 11.35 -4.88 16.89
N GLY A 398 11.04 -3.70 16.37
CA GLY A 398 12.02 -2.70 15.91
C GLY A 398 12.22 -1.54 16.87
N LEU A 399 11.55 -1.57 18.03
CA LEU A 399 11.59 -0.47 19.00
C LEU A 399 12.73 -0.55 19.99
N VAL A 400 13.29 -1.75 20.23
CA VAL A 400 14.28 -1.97 21.31
C VAL A 400 15.61 -2.37 20.74
N SER A 401 16.69 -1.61 21.07
CA SER A 401 18.06 -1.96 20.76
C SER A 401 18.69 -2.86 21.80
N VAL A 402 19.53 -3.76 21.30
CA VAL A 402 20.37 -4.63 22.15
C VAL A 402 21.67 -3.94 22.57
N ASP A 403 22.14 -2.96 21.79
CA ASP A 403 23.52 -2.45 21.89
C ASP A 403 23.74 -1.31 22.92
N GLN A 404 22.66 -0.69 23.43
CA GLN A 404 22.78 0.43 24.37
C GLN A 404 22.59 0.06 25.85
N CYS A 405 22.22 -1.16 26.15
CA CYS A 405 21.96 -1.58 27.52
C CYS A 405 23.10 -2.44 28.09
N GLU A 406 23.88 -1.93 29.02
CA GLU A 406 24.67 -2.74 29.97
C GLU A 406 23.77 -3.61 30.87
N CYS A 407 22.53 -3.83 30.46
CA CYS A 407 21.48 -4.42 31.26
C CYS A 407 21.37 -5.94 31.08
N SER A 408 20.98 -6.57 32.17
CA SER A 408 20.74 -8.01 32.30
C SER A 408 19.45 -8.54 31.63
N VAL A 409 18.68 -7.67 30.95
CA VAL A 409 17.39 -7.99 30.31
C VAL A 409 17.59 -8.07 28.80
N GLU A 410 17.24 -9.19 28.20
CA GLU A 410 17.35 -9.39 26.76
C GLU A 410 16.27 -8.60 26.01
N SER A 411 16.60 -8.11 24.82
CA SER A 411 15.66 -7.36 23.95
C SER A 411 14.38 -8.16 23.64
N GLU A 412 14.48 -9.49 23.57
CA GLU A 412 13.32 -10.37 23.35
C GLU A 412 12.34 -10.32 24.53
N ASP A 413 12.82 -10.20 25.78
CA ASP A 413 11.98 -10.08 26.97
C ASP A 413 11.22 -8.76 27.01
N LEU A 414 11.85 -7.65 26.60
CA LEU A 414 11.20 -6.33 26.51
C LEU A 414 10.17 -6.30 25.38
N THR A 415 10.48 -6.89 24.23
CA THR A 415 9.56 -7.01 23.09
C THR A 415 8.33 -7.84 23.47
N GLY A 416 8.52 -8.99 24.08
CA GLY A 416 7.43 -9.86 24.55
C GLY A 416 6.58 -9.20 25.62
N GLY A 417 7.21 -8.51 26.57
CA GLY A 417 6.51 -7.74 27.60
C GLY A 417 5.68 -6.58 27.02
N LEU A 418 6.20 -5.89 26.00
CA LEU A 418 5.45 -4.83 25.32
C LEU A 418 4.25 -5.39 24.54
N GLU A 419 4.40 -6.52 23.87
CA GLU A 419 3.28 -7.20 23.20
C GLU A 419 2.20 -7.59 24.21
N GLU A 420 2.58 -8.17 25.36
CA GLU A 420 1.63 -8.56 26.42
C GLU A 420 0.87 -7.36 27.01
N ILE A 421 1.57 -6.26 27.30
CA ILE A 421 0.96 -5.04 27.82
C ILE A 421 0.00 -4.43 26.81
N LEU A 422 0.36 -4.37 25.53
CA LEU A 422 -0.49 -3.81 24.47
C LEU A 422 -1.75 -4.64 24.19
N LEU A 423 -1.82 -5.89 24.64
CA LEU A 423 -3.07 -6.67 24.63
C LEU A 423 -4.06 -6.22 25.72
N GLN A 424 -3.62 -5.49 26.74
CA GLN A 424 -4.48 -4.96 27.78
C GLN A 424 -5.16 -3.67 27.30
N PRO A 425 -6.50 -3.56 27.39
CA PRO A 425 -7.26 -2.41 26.85
C PRO A 425 -6.82 -1.05 27.41
N GLU A 426 -6.36 -1.02 28.64
CA GLU A 426 -5.89 0.20 29.31
C GLU A 426 -4.67 0.80 28.61
N TYR A 427 -3.62 -0.01 28.40
CA TYR A 427 -2.39 0.45 27.76
C TYR A 427 -2.56 0.64 26.25
N ALA A 428 -3.36 -0.19 25.61
CA ALA A 428 -3.74 0.01 24.21
C ALA A 428 -4.48 1.36 24.02
N SER A 429 -5.36 1.73 24.96
CA SER A 429 -6.07 3.02 24.92
C SER A 429 -5.13 4.20 25.20
N PHE A 430 -4.17 4.04 26.10
CA PHE A 430 -3.13 5.05 26.36
C PHE A 430 -2.32 5.33 25.09
N VAL A 431 -1.80 4.30 24.44
CA VAL A 431 -1.06 4.45 23.17
C VAL A 431 -1.94 5.05 22.07
N ALA A 432 -3.20 4.62 21.96
CA ALA A 432 -4.14 5.17 20.98
C ALA A 432 -4.40 6.67 21.17
N SER A 433 -4.52 7.12 22.43
CA SER A 433 -4.66 8.53 22.77
C SER A 433 -3.39 9.32 22.45
N SER A 434 -2.24 8.75 22.77
CA SER A 434 -0.92 9.34 22.45
C SER A 434 -0.71 9.48 20.94
N MET A 435 -1.18 8.55 20.11
CA MET A 435 -1.14 8.70 18.64
C MET A 435 -1.90 9.96 18.17
N SER A 436 -3.09 10.21 18.74
CA SER A 436 -3.87 11.40 18.38
C SER A 436 -3.18 12.69 18.85
N MET A 437 -2.65 12.68 20.08
CA MET A 437 -1.90 13.79 20.63
C MET A 437 -0.59 14.06 19.84
N SER A 438 0.08 13.00 19.38
CA SER A 438 1.25 13.11 18.51
C SER A 438 0.90 13.80 17.18
N ASP A 439 -0.20 13.39 16.54
CA ASP A 439 -0.67 14.02 15.31
C ASP A 439 -0.99 15.52 15.54
N ASP A 440 -1.54 15.90 16.71
CA ASP A 440 -1.85 17.28 17.06
C ASP A 440 -0.59 18.08 17.43
N HIS A 441 0.38 17.46 18.08
CA HIS A 441 1.68 18.09 18.38
C HIS A 441 2.45 18.42 17.09
N GLU A 442 2.54 17.47 16.16
CA GLU A 442 3.19 17.68 14.86
C GLU A 442 2.53 18.78 14.01
N ARG A 443 1.25 19.03 14.23
CA ARG A 443 0.50 20.14 13.61
C ARG A 443 0.64 21.48 14.36
N GLY A 444 1.31 21.48 15.51
CA GLY A 444 1.45 22.67 16.36
C GLY A 444 0.19 23.04 17.14
N LEU A 445 -0.79 22.14 17.24
CA LEU A 445 -2.03 22.34 18.02
C LEU A 445 -1.80 22.10 19.52
N VAL A 446 -0.85 21.25 19.86
CA VAL A 446 -0.39 20.99 21.23
C VAL A 446 1.10 21.31 21.28
N THR A 447 1.51 22.28 22.09
CA THR A 447 2.91 22.72 22.21
C THR A 447 3.55 22.35 23.53
N ASP A 448 2.76 22.23 24.60
CA ASP A 448 3.21 21.83 25.94
C ASP A 448 2.94 20.34 26.17
N LEU A 449 3.98 19.60 26.43
CA LEU A 449 3.95 18.15 26.66
C LEU A 449 4.11 17.78 28.15
N GLY A 450 4.26 18.74 29.08
CA GLY A 450 4.53 18.48 30.49
C GLY A 450 3.46 17.61 31.18
N ALA A 451 2.17 17.81 30.85
CA ALA A 451 1.11 16.96 31.36
C ALA A 451 1.18 15.52 30.80
N HIS A 452 1.61 15.35 29.55
CA HIS A 452 1.79 14.03 28.95
C HIS A 452 3.01 13.31 29.54
N GLU A 453 4.11 14.01 29.77
CA GLU A 453 5.30 13.48 30.45
C GLU A 453 4.97 12.95 31.84
N HIS A 454 4.20 13.71 32.63
CA HIS A 454 3.72 13.26 33.93
C HIS A 454 2.83 12.00 33.83
N LEU A 455 1.92 11.94 32.86
CA LEU A 455 1.10 10.76 32.60
C LEU A 455 1.96 9.55 32.22
N CYS A 456 2.96 9.72 31.38
CA CYS A 456 3.95 8.70 31.03
C CYS A 456 4.66 8.14 32.25
N GLN A 457 5.11 9.02 33.16
CA GLN A 457 5.72 8.62 34.43
C GLN A 457 4.76 7.75 35.27
N MET A 458 3.52 8.19 35.45
CA MET A 458 2.51 7.44 36.20
C MET A 458 2.23 6.06 35.60
N VAL A 459 2.17 5.97 34.27
CA VAL A 459 1.93 4.68 33.57
C VAL A 459 3.13 3.75 33.75
N ALA A 460 4.35 4.24 33.62
CA ALA A 460 5.56 3.45 33.85
C ALA A 460 5.62 2.89 35.28
N GLU A 461 5.35 3.72 36.30
CA GLU A 461 5.31 3.32 37.70
C GLU A 461 4.20 2.30 38.01
N LYS A 462 3.04 2.48 37.40
CA LYS A 462 1.94 1.52 37.51
C LYS A 462 2.32 0.13 36.98
N ILE A 463 2.98 0.05 35.83
CA ILE A 463 3.49 -1.19 35.26
C ILE A 463 4.56 -1.80 36.15
N ALA A 464 5.52 -0.97 36.62
CA ALA A 464 6.63 -1.40 37.48
C ALA A 464 6.16 -1.83 38.89
N GLY A 465 4.99 -1.33 39.35
CA GLY A 465 4.48 -1.50 40.70
C GLY A 465 5.39 -0.85 41.77
N LYS A 466 6.12 0.20 41.42
CA LYS A 466 7.01 1.00 42.29
C LYS A 466 7.30 2.35 41.61
N ASP A 467 7.72 3.31 42.42
CA ASP A 467 8.21 4.60 41.91
C ASP A 467 9.47 4.42 41.04
N ILE A 468 9.61 5.26 40.03
CA ILE A 468 10.73 5.30 39.10
C ILE A 468 11.38 6.69 39.17
N ASP A 469 12.55 6.80 39.80
CA ASP A 469 13.25 8.07 39.95
C ASP A 469 13.68 8.67 38.62
N ARG A 470 14.03 7.82 37.65
CA ARG A 470 14.47 8.22 36.32
C ARG A 470 14.14 7.16 35.28
N MET A 471 13.47 7.58 34.21
CA MET A 471 13.30 6.79 33.00
C MET A 471 14.60 6.82 32.19
N ILE A 472 14.87 5.71 31.51
CA ILE A 472 15.98 5.56 30.57
C ILE A 472 15.43 5.53 29.16
N ASP A 473 16.19 5.98 28.19
CA ASP A 473 15.81 5.90 26.80
C ASP A 473 16.04 4.46 26.30
N LEU A 474 14.96 3.80 25.88
CA LEU A 474 14.93 2.41 25.41
C LEU A 474 14.41 2.30 23.99
N VAL A 475 13.94 3.42 23.40
CA VAL A 475 13.39 3.48 22.05
C VAL A 475 14.49 3.81 21.06
N GLU A 476 14.76 2.95 20.08
CA GLU A 476 15.90 3.10 19.17
C GLU A 476 15.71 4.02 17.97
N PRO A 477 14.55 4.04 17.28
CA PRO A 477 14.43 4.90 16.11
C PRO A 477 14.42 6.38 16.48
N ASP A 478 15.46 7.11 16.06
CA ASP A 478 15.62 8.56 16.29
C ASP A 478 14.54 9.43 15.59
N ASP A 479 13.71 8.83 14.71
CA ASP A 479 12.70 9.52 13.92
C ASP A 479 11.29 9.41 14.49
N ILE A 480 11.11 8.77 15.66
CA ILE A 480 9.82 8.68 16.33
C ILE A 480 9.42 10.04 16.91
N PRO A 481 8.19 10.55 16.63
CA PRO A 481 7.71 11.80 17.19
C PRO A 481 7.75 11.83 18.73
N PRO A 482 8.05 12.99 19.34
CA PRO A 482 8.32 13.09 20.80
C PRO A 482 7.22 12.50 21.70
N VAL A 483 5.95 12.70 21.35
CA VAL A 483 4.83 12.17 22.13
C VAL A 483 4.82 10.63 22.09
N MET A 484 5.07 10.04 20.93
CA MET A 484 5.12 8.59 20.79
C MET A 484 6.38 8.00 21.44
N GLU A 485 7.50 8.65 21.32
CA GLU A 485 8.75 8.27 21.98
C GLU A 485 8.58 8.23 23.50
N MET A 486 8.08 9.30 24.13
CA MET A 486 7.76 9.33 25.57
C MET A 486 6.80 8.22 25.98
N THR A 487 5.74 8.00 25.18
CA THR A 487 4.72 6.95 25.43
C THR A 487 5.33 5.56 25.41
N LEU A 488 6.12 5.24 24.39
CA LEU A 488 6.75 3.93 24.23
C LEU A 488 7.85 3.70 25.27
N ASN A 489 8.66 4.72 25.55
CA ASN A 489 9.65 4.69 26.62
C ASN A 489 9.01 4.44 28.01
N ALA A 490 7.86 5.03 28.28
CA ALA A 490 7.13 4.79 29.55
C ALA A 490 6.74 3.30 29.71
N LEU A 491 6.16 2.70 28.67
CA LEU A 491 5.81 1.28 28.69
C LEU A 491 7.05 0.39 28.87
N LEU A 492 8.10 0.63 28.11
CA LEU A 492 9.36 -0.12 28.16
C LEU A 492 10.05 0.01 29.53
N ASN A 493 10.11 1.20 30.11
CA ASN A 493 10.67 1.41 31.45
C ASN A 493 9.87 0.64 32.52
N GLY A 494 8.55 0.64 32.43
CA GLY A 494 7.70 -0.13 33.33
C GLY A 494 8.02 -1.63 33.28
N ILE A 495 8.11 -2.19 32.06
CA ILE A 495 8.43 -3.60 31.81
C ILE A 495 9.86 -3.94 32.29
N TYR A 496 10.83 -3.10 31.94
CA TYR A 496 12.22 -3.25 32.35
C TYR A 496 12.39 -3.41 33.86
N ARG A 497 11.67 -2.55 34.62
CA ARG A 497 11.72 -2.59 36.10
C ARG A 497 11.07 -3.82 36.73
N VAL A 498 10.12 -4.47 36.04
CA VAL A 498 9.54 -5.77 36.43
C VAL A 498 10.52 -6.91 36.17
N SER A 499 11.13 -6.92 35.00
CA SER A 499 12.08 -7.96 34.57
C SER A 499 13.34 -7.98 35.44
N ASP A 500 13.89 -6.81 35.78
CA ASP A 500 15.07 -6.68 36.67
C ASP A 500 14.84 -7.30 38.06
N LYS A 501 13.62 -7.20 38.63
CA LYS A 501 13.25 -7.90 39.88
C LYS A 501 13.31 -9.43 39.78
N ASN A 502 12.92 -9.98 38.64
CA ASN A 502 12.87 -11.43 38.45
C ASN A 502 14.28 -12.01 38.25
N PHE A 503 15.17 -11.28 37.55
CA PHE A 503 16.58 -11.67 37.40
C PHE A 503 17.36 -11.56 38.72
N GLY A 504 17.12 -10.56 39.56
CA GLY A 504 17.71 -10.43 40.89
C GLY A 504 17.34 -11.59 41.82
N LYS A 505 16.09 -12.07 41.75
CA LYS A 505 15.63 -13.26 42.51
C LYS A 505 16.21 -14.59 41.97
N ALA A 506 16.41 -14.71 40.67
CA ALA A 506 17.02 -15.90 40.07
C ALA A 506 18.52 -16.00 40.42
N ARG A 507 19.28 -14.92 40.40
CA ARG A 507 20.69 -14.89 40.85
C ARG A 507 20.85 -15.13 42.35
N GLY A 508 19.93 -14.70 43.21
CA GLY A 508 19.93 -14.98 44.65
C GLY A 508 19.68 -16.45 44.98
N ARG A 509 18.90 -17.18 44.17
CA ARG A 509 18.70 -18.63 44.37
C ARG A 509 19.87 -19.53 43.94
N ASN A 510 20.70 -19.09 43.01
CA ASN A 510 21.88 -19.87 42.54
C ASN A 510 23.15 -19.67 43.37
N ARG A 511 23.19 -18.72 44.35
CA ARG A 511 24.35 -18.54 45.24
C ARG A 511 24.28 -19.35 46.53
N SER A 512 23.23 -20.14 46.78
CA SER A 512 23.08 -20.93 48.04
C SER A 512 23.20 -22.45 47.85
N LYS A 513 23.83 -22.93 46.77
CA LYS A 513 24.22 -24.35 46.66
C LYS A 513 25.73 -24.46 46.49
N SER A 514 26.48 -24.22 47.55
CA SER A 514 27.79 -24.82 47.76
C SER A 514 27.55 -26.23 48.30
N TYR A 515 27.87 -27.24 47.52
CA TYR A 515 27.97 -28.62 47.98
C TYR A 515 29.29 -28.80 48.77
N PRO A 516 29.29 -29.68 49.79
CA PRO A 516 30.43 -29.94 50.62
C PRO A 516 31.54 -30.72 49.90
#